data_86c35000bcc218c1de241db52289229f
#
_entry.id   86c35000bcc218c1de241db52289229f
#
_cell.length_a   1.000
_cell.length_b   1.000
_cell.length_c   1.000
_cell.angle_alpha   90.00
_cell.angle_beta   90.00
_cell.angle_gamma   90.00
#
_symmetry.space_group_name_H-M   'P 1'
#
loop_
_entity.id
_entity.type
_entity.pdbx_description
1 polymer ?
#
loop_
_entity_poly.entity_id
_entity_poly.type
_entity_poly.pdbx_seq_one_letter_code
_entity_poly.pdbx_strand_id
1 'polypeptide(L)'
;MALLNAXPLLATLATIALFAFQYLTLRLLSLAPHRRPPPTPRERGTPAHLXIVLGSGGHTAEMISMLRRSNVSKYFTHRTWLVSSGDGFSAAFAKEFEQEIGEKAGTYRVVEVKRARKVHQSLLSAPWSCLLCLXDCLKLLRPSPDGQYGYPDLILTNGPATATILVFASVLLRFLGLQGGQGRGEMRTIYVESWARVKKLSLSGRLLCWVVDRVLVQWEQLQGAGAGGRAEFKGVLV
;
A
#
# COMPACT_ATOMS: atom_id res chain seq x y z
N MET A 1 -49.23 -26.48 -1.13
CA MET A 1 -48.65 -26.11 -2.45
C MET A 1 -47.49 -25.11 -2.31
N ALA A 2 -47.53 -24.12 -1.41
CA ALA A 2 -46.45 -23.13 -1.26
C ALA A 2 -45.11 -23.75 -0.82
N LEU A 3 -45.10 -24.77 0.02
CA LEU A 3 -43.88 -25.42 0.50
C LEU A 3 -43.16 -26.27 -0.57
N LEU A 4 -43.91 -26.80 -1.56
CA LEU A 4 -43.34 -27.60 -2.63
C LEU A 4 -42.55 -26.74 -3.65
N ASN A 5 -42.83 -25.44 -3.74
CA ASN A 5 -42.15 -24.54 -4.65
C ASN A 5 -40.91 -23.88 -4.01
N ALA A 6 -40.75 -24.02 -2.73
CA ALA A 6 -39.58 -23.47 -2.03
C ALA A 6 -38.28 -24.27 -2.25
N UNK A 7 -38.18 -25.27 -2.45
CA UNK A 7 -37.22 -25.89 -2.54
C UNK A 7 -36.42 -25.67 -3.49
N PRO A 8 -36.91 -25.92 -4.70
CA PRO A 8 -35.99 -25.62 -5.78
C PRO A 8 -35.40 -24.20 -5.71
N LEU A 9 -36.18 -23.24 -5.24
CA LEU A 9 -35.67 -21.87 -5.05
C LEU A 9 -34.53 -21.82 -4.02
N LEU A 10 -34.71 -22.51 -2.89
CA LEU A 10 -33.66 -22.58 -1.86
C LEU A 10 -32.40 -23.30 -2.39
N ALA A 11 -32.58 -24.38 -3.16
CA ALA A 11 -31.47 -25.10 -3.76
C ALA A 11 -30.71 -24.19 -4.77
N THR A 12 -31.43 -23.43 -5.58
CA THR A 12 -30.83 -22.49 -6.53
C THR A 12 -30.05 -21.40 -5.80
N LEU A 13 -30.65 -20.81 -4.75
CA LEU A 13 -29.97 -19.76 -3.96
C LEU A 13 -28.72 -20.31 -3.26
N ALA A 14 -28.78 -21.53 -2.73
CA ALA A 14 -27.63 -22.18 -2.10
C ALA A 14 -26.52 -22.44 -3.12
N THR A 15 -26.88 -22.88 -4.33
CA THR A 15 -25.90 -23.10 -5.40
C THR A 15 -25.23 -21.79 -5.82
N ILE A 16 -26.02 -20.72 -6.01
CA ILE A 16 -25.49 -19.40 -6.33
C ILE A 16 -24.54 -18.91 -5.22
N ALA A 17 -24.96 -19.06 -3.96
CA ALA A 17 -24.14 -18.65 -2.80
C ALA A 17 -22.83 -19.44 -2.76
N LEU A 18 -22.87 -20.74 -3.07
CA LEU A 18 -21.67 -21.59 -3.08
C LEU A 18 -20.70 -21.13 -4.20
N PHE A 19 -21.19 -20.89 -5.41
CA PHE A 19 -20.36 -20.41 -6.51
C PHE A 19 -19.79 -19.01 -6.22
N ALA A 20 -20.60 -18.12 -5.66
CA ALA A 20 -20.15 -16.79 -5.25
C ALA A 20 -19.04 -16.89 -4.19
N PHE A 21 -19.24 -17.72 -3.19
CA PHE A 21 -18.24 -17.97 -2.13
C PHE A 21 -16.94 -18.53 -2.73
N GLN A 22 -17.06 -19.53 -3.61
CA GLN A 22 -15.91 -20.12 -4.27
C GLN A 22 -15.16 -19.08 -5.13
N TYR A 23 -15.88 -18.29 -5.92
CA TYR A 23 -15.29 -17.22 -6.73
C TYR A 23 -14.56 -16.20 -5.85
N LEU A 24 -15.22 -15.71 -4.80
CA LEU A 24 -14.60 -14.73 -3.90
C LEU A 24 -13.36 -15.31 -3.21
N THR A 25 -13.40 -16.59 -2.83
CA THR A 25 -12.25 -17.25 -2.21
C THR A 25 -11.09 -17.36 -3.19
N LEU A 26 -11.33 -17.83 -4.41
CA LEU A 26 -10.30 -17.93 -5.44
C LEU A 26 -9.73 -16.55 -5.78
N ARG A 27 -10.61 -15.56 -5.86
CA ARG A 27 -10.21 -14.16 -6.12
C ARG A 27 -9.30 -13.64 -5.01
N LEU A 28 -9.67 -13.90 -3.75
CA LEU A 28 -8.87 -13.47 -2.60
C LEU A 28 -7.51 -14.18 -2.60
N LEU A 29 -7.50 -15.48 -2.86
CA LEU A 29 -6.25 -16.26 -2.94
C LEU A 29 -5.34 -15.78 -4.08
N SER A 30 -5.91 -15.30 -5.19
CA SER A 30 -5.12 -14.81 -6.32
C SER A 30 -4.38 -13.49 -5.98
N LEU A 31 -4.82 -12.76 -4.95
CA LEU A 31 -4.16 -11.53 -4.50
C LEU A 31 -2.98 -11.79 -3.58
N ALA A 32 -2.80 -13.05 -3.15
CA ALA A 32 -1.69 -13.40 -2.26
C ALA A 32 -0.35 -13.03 -2.92
N PRO A 33 0.55 -12.38 -2.18
CA PRO A 33 1.79 -11.85 -2.79
C PRO A 33 2.61 -12.90 -3.55
N HIS A 34 2.67 -14.13 -3.03
CA HIS A 34 3.42 -15.23 -3.67
C HIS A 34 2.78 -15.73 -4.97
N ARG A 35 1.52 -15.39 -5.22
CA ARG A 35 0.79 -15.78 -6.45
C ARG A 35 0.76 -14.67 -7.50
N ARG A 36 1.26 -13.48 -7.15
CA ARG A 36 1.29 -12.37 -8.11
C ARG A 36 2.34 -12.64 -9.18
N PRO A 37 1.98 -12.50 -10.46
CA PRO A 37 2.98 -12.65 -11.52
C PRO A 37 4.11 -11.62 -11.34
N PRO A 38 5.31 -11.91 -11.84
CA PRO A 38 6.37 -10.91 -11.81
C PRO A 38 5.94 -9.65 -12.57
N PRO A 39 6.46 -8.47 -12.20
CA PRO A 39 6.12 -7.26 -12.94
C PRO A 39 6.60 -7.37 -14.38
N THR A 40 5.76 -6.91 -15.31
CA THR A 40 6.13 -6.88 -16.73
C THR A 40 7.30 -5.90 -16.90
N PRO A 41 8.38 -6.34 -17.56
CA PRO A 41 9.50 -5.42 -17.80
C PRO A 41 9.03 -4.18 -18.58
N ARG A 42 9.45 -3.02 -18.13
CA ARG A 42 9.14 -1.77 -18.82
C ARG A 42 10.13 -1.52 -19.94
N GLU A 43 9.62 -0.95 -21.01
CA GLU A 43 10.47 -0.40 -22.07
C GLU A 43 11.23 0.81 -21.52
N ARG A 44 12.45 1.00 -21.99
CA ARG A 44 13.26 2.16 -21.61
C ARG A 44 12.52 3.45 -21.97
N GLY A 45 12.51 4.40 -21.06
CA GLY A 45 11.85 5.68 -21.25
C GLY A 45 10.37 5.71 -20.90
N THR A 46 9.75 4.56 -20.57
CA THR A 46 8.36 4.54 -20.12
C THR A 46 8.27 5.17 -18.71
N PRO A 47 7.35 6.13 -18.51
CA PRO A 47 7.17 6.72 -17.18
C PRO A 47 6.87 5.67 -16.11
N ALA A 48 7.53 5.78 -14.98
CA ALA A 48 7.32 4.90 -13.81
C ALA A 48 6.89 5.75 -12.62
N HIS A 49 5.88 5.29 -11.87
CA HIS A 49 5.23 6.02 -10.80
C HIS A 49 5.45 5.33 -9.45
N LEU A 50 5.97 6.12 -8.52
CA LEU A 50 6.21 5.67 -7.14
C LEU A 50 5.31 6.39 -6.16
N UNK A 51 4.37 5.96 -4.98
CA UNK A 51 3.70 6.38 -4.07
C UNK A 51 4.41 6.29 -2.96
N ILE A 52 4.93 7.06 -2.39
CA ILE A 52 5.68 7.09 -1.14
C ILE A 52 4.76 7.52 -0.02
N VAL A 53 4.63 6.72 1.04
CA VAL A 53 3.79 7.08 2.19
C VAL A 53 4.71 7.53 3.32
N LEU A 54 4.52 8.77 3.78
CA LEU A 54 5.27 9.30 4.92
C LEU A 54 4.47 9.09 6.20
N GLY A 55 5.05 8.35 7.12
CA GLY A 55 4.56 8.30 8.50
C GLY A 55 5.13 9.52 9.24
N SER A 56 4.38 10.10 10.16
CA SER A 56 4.83 11.32 10.83
C SER A 56 6.10 11.11 11.68
N GLY A 57 6.82 12.19 11.93
CA GLY A 57 7.96 12.22 12.82
C GLY A 57 9.13 11.37 12.35
N GLY A 58 9.61 10.48 13.22
CA GLY A 58 10.76 9.62 12.92
C GLY A 58 10.60 8.76 11.68
N HIS A 59 9.38 8.33 11.37
CA HIS A 59 9.12 7.53 10.17
C HIS A 59 9.40 8.31 8.89
N THR A 60 9.09 9.61 8.87
CA THR A 60 9.43 10.48 7.73
C THR A 60 10.94 10.58 7.58
N ALA A 61 11.66 10.83 8.67
CA ALA A 61 13.12 10.91 8.64
C ALA A 61 13.74 9.61 8.13
N GLU A 62 13.24 8.46 8.62
CA GLU A 62 13.68 7.13 8.14
C GLU A 62 13.47 6.99 6.63
N MET A 63 12.28 7.33 6.14
CA MET A 63 11.94 7.21 4.71
C MET A 63 12.85 8.09 3.85
N ILE A 64 13.03 9.33 4.23
CA ILE A 64 13.91 10.27 3.49
C ILE A 64 15.35 9.77 3.48
N SER A 65 15.86 9.27 4.63
CA SER A 65 17.21 8.70 4.71
C SER A 65 17.39 7.54 3.73
N MET A 66 16.43 6.61 3.70
CA MET A 66 16.46 5.48 2.75
C MET A 66 16.45 5.95 1.29
N LEU A 67 15.62 6.94 0.99
CA LEU A 67 15.49 7.43 -0.39
C LEU A 67 16.75 8.17 -0.84
N ARG A 68 17.43 8.89 0.05
CA ARG A 68 18.71 9.55 -0.26
C ARG A 68 19.79 8.53 -0.63
N ARG A 69 19.76 7.33 -0.04
CA ARG A 69 20.71 6.25 -0.36
C ARG A 69 20.34 5.49 -1.63
N SER A 70 19.14 5.72 -2.14
CA SER A 70 18.65 5.03 -3.34
C SER A 70 18.67 5.98 -4.54
N ASN A 71 18.81 5.42 -5.74
CA ASN A 71 18.72 6.19 -6.97
C ASN A 71 17.27 6.26 -7.46
N VAL A 72 16.36 6.73 -6.57
CA VAL A 72 14.92 6.71 -6.83
C VAL A 72 14.56 7.49 -8.12
N SER A 73 15.20 8.62 -8.36
CA SER A 73 14.95 9.46 -9.54
C SER A 73 15.37 8.79 -10.86
N LYS A 74 16.32 7.86 -10.79
CA LYS A 74 16.76 7.09 -11.97
C LYS A 74 15.66 6.11 -12.45
N TYR A 75 14.88 5.60 -11.51
CA TYR A 75 13.92 4.52 -11.81
C TYR A 75 12.49 5.02 -11.89
N PHE A 76 12.16 6.11 -11.20
CA PHE A 76 10.78 6.61 -11.10
C PHE A 76 10.73 8.08 -11.54
N THR A 77 10.10 8.29 -12.69
CA THR A 77 9.94 9.62 -13.28
C THR A 77 8.79 10.41 -12.66
N HIS A 78 7.88 9.71 -11.97
CA HIS A 78 6.72 10.34 -11.33
C HIS A 78 6.67 9.88 -9.87
N ARG A 79 6.54 10.82 -8.94
CA ARG A 79 6.48 10.51 -7.51
C ARG A 79 5.27 11.18 -6.87
N THR A 80 4.48 10.39 -6.15
CA THR A 80 3.39 10.91 -5.32
C THR A 80 3.75 10.69 -3.86
N TRP A 81 3.83 11.77 -3.12
CA TRP A 81 4.09 11.77 -1.67
C TRP A 81 2.77 11.87 -0.94
N LEU A 82 2.44 10.86 -0.16
CA LEU A 82 1.24 10.87 0.65
C LEU A 82 1.61 11.25 2.08
N VAL A 83 0.97 12.28 2.59
CA VAL A 83 1.12 12.73 3.97
C VAL A 83 -0.24 12.71 4.68
N SER A 84 -0.21 12.49 5.98
CA SER A 84 -1.44 12.52 6.78
C SER A 84 -1.85 13.97 7.11
N SER A 85 -3.14 14.22 7.18
CA SER A 85 -3.66 15.54 7.52
C SER A 85 -3.05 16.07 8.81
N GLY A 86 -2.62 17.33 8.76
CA GLY A 86 -1.98 18.01 9.87
C GLY A 86 -0.50 17.68 10.05
N ASP A 87 0.14 17.06 9.06
CA ASP A 87 1.57 16.72 9.12
C ASP A 87 2.37 17.58 8.14
N GLY A 88 2.41 18.89 8.41
CA GLY A 88 3.15 19.83 7.58
C GLY A 88 4.65 19.56 7.53
N PHE A 89 5.22 18.98 8.58
CA PHE A 89 6.64 18.64 8.60
C PHE A 89 6.98 17.58 7.54
N SER A 90 6.17 16.53 7.46
CA SER A 90 6.41 15.49 6.44
C SER A 90 6.25 16.05 5.03
N ALA A 91 5.29 16.95 4.81
CA ALA A 91 5.13 17.62 3.51
C ALA A 91 6.36 18.48 3.17
N ALA A 92 6.92 19.20 4.15
CA ALA A 92 8.11 20.02 3.94
C ALA A 92 9.33 19.15 3.57
N PHE A 93 9.55 18.06 4.29
CA PHE A 93 10.64 17.12 3.99
C PHE A 93 10.52 16.51 2.59
N ALA A 94 9.30 16.18 2.16
CA ALA A 94 9.09 15.68 0.79
C ALA A 94 9.51 16.72 -0.26
N LYS A 95 9.12 17.97 -0.06
CA LYS A 95 9.50 19.07 -0.98
C LYS A 95 11.00 19.32 -0.98
N GLU A 96 11.61 19.34 0.20
CA GLU A 96 13.06 19.49 0.34
C GLU A 96 13.82 18.40 -0.43
N PHE A 97 13.42 17.13 -0.25
CA PHE A 97 14.01 16.01 -0.97
C PHE A 97 13.89 16.19 -2.49
N GLU A 98 12.71 16.61 -2.97
CA GLU A 98 12.50 16.82 -4.41
C GLU A 98 13.40 17.96 -4.95
N GLN A 99 13.60 19.00 -4.15
CA GLN A 99 14.55 20.07 -4.51
C GLN A 99 16.00 19.56 -4.57
N GLU A 100 16.38 18.67 -3.62
CA GLU A 100 17.72 18.08 -3.59
C GLU A 100 18.01 17.25 -4.86
N ILE A 101 17.04 16.47 -5.33
CA ILE A 101 17.24 15.61 -6.52
C ILE A 101 17.10 16.38 -7.83
N GLY A 102 16.53 17.59 -7.81
CA GLY A 102 16.52 18.54 -8.91
C GLY A 102 15.48 18.29 -9.99
N GLU A 103 15.32 19.26 -10.88
CA GLU A 103 14.28 19.27 -11.91
C GLU A 103 14.37 18.10 -12.90
N LYS A 104 15.56 17.59 -13.16
CA LYS A 104 15.76 16.47 -14.10
C LYS A 104 15.21 15.15 -13.55
N ALA A 105 14.83 15.11 -12.27
CA ALA A 105 14.32 13.90 -11.65
C ALA A 105 12.87 13.54 -12.07
N GLY A 106 12.22 14.40 -12.86
CA GLY A 106 10.83 14.18 -13.30
C GLY A 106 9.83 14.96 -12.46
N THR A 107 8.60 14.48 -12.40
CA THR A 107 7.51 15.22 -11.75
C THR A 107 7.14 14.62 -10.38
N TYR A 108 6.65 15.49 -9.51
CA TYR A 108 6.15 15.02 -8.22
C TYR A 108 4.90 15.79 -7.79
N ARG A 109 4.17 15.20 -6.87
CA ARG A 109 3.07 15.87 -6.16
C ARG A 109 3.04 15.40 -4.70
N VAL A 110 2.62 16.31 -3.82
CA VAL A 110 2.40 16.01 -2.40
C VAL A 110 0.90 16.05 -2.16
N VAL A 111 0.34 14.96 -1.65
CA VAL A 111 -1.10 14.81 -1.45
C VAL A 111 -1.37 14.52 0.02
N GLU A 112 -2.30 15.27 0.59
CA GLU A 112 -2.73 15.08 1.97
C GLU A 112 -3.99 14.19 2.01
N VAL A 113 -3.98 13.18 2.89
CA VAL A 113 -5.15 12.34 3.16
C VAL A 113 -5.54 12.45 4.63
N LYS A 114 -6.81 12.21 4.92
CA LYS A 114 -7.27 12.18 6.31
C LYS A 114 -6.47 11.14 7.10
N ARG A 115 -6.02 11.53 8.29
CA ARG A 115 -5.24 10.65 9.16
C ARG A 115 -6.11 9.45 9.57
N ALA A 116 -5.60 8.24 9.37
CA ALA A 116 -6.34 7.01 9.70
C ALA A 116 -6.64 6.92 11.20
N ARG A 117 -5.72 7.41 12.04
CA ARG A 117 -5.93 7.47 13.49
C ARG A 117 -5.11 8.63 14.06
N LYS A 118 -5.75 9.47 14.86
CA LYS A 118 -5.07 10.54 15.60
C LYS A 118 -4.33 9.95 16.82
N VAL A 119 -3.32 10.66 17.28
CA VAL A 119 -2.61 10.30 18.52
C VAL A 119 -3.64 10.35 19.66
N HIS A 120 -3.64 9.32 20.49
CA HIS A 120 -4.57 9.14 21.63
C HIS A 120 -6.06 9.01 21.23
N GLN A 121 -6.39 8.82 19.95
CA GLN A 121 -7.78 8.61 19.53
C GLN A 121 -8.32 7.29 20.10
N SER A 122 -9.55 7.34 20.62
CA SER A 122 -10.26 6.16 21.10
C SER A 122 -10.40 5.09 20.02
N LEU A 123 -10.28 3.83 20.40
CA LEU A 123 -10.46 2.71 19.47
C LEU A 123 -11.89 2.63 18.94
N LEU A 124 -12.89 3.15 19.70
CA LEU A 124 -14.29 3.15 19.26
C LEU A 124 -14.52 4.10 18.08
N SER A 125 -13.81 5.22 18.02
CA SER A 125 -13.94 6.19 16.92
C SER A 125 -12.96 5.93 15.77
N ALA A 126 -11.95 5.09 15.97
CA ALA A 126 -10.92 4.81 14.97
C ALA A 126 -11.50 4.19 13.68
N PRO A 127 -12.50 3.28 13.71
CA PRO A 127 -13.05 2.75 12.45
C PRO A 127 -13.62 3.82 11.53
N TRP A 128 -14.26 4.87 12.08
CA TRP A 128 -14.79 5.96 11.27
C TRP A 128 -13.66 6.75 10.57
N SER A 129 -12.62 7.10 11.33
CA SER A 129 -11.48 7.83 10.72
C SER A 129 -10.72 6.96 9.71
N CYS A 130 -10.60 5.65 9.95
CA CYS A 130 -10.03 4.72 8.98
C CYS A 130 -10.86 4.66 7.69
N LEU A 131 -12.20 4.68 7.81
CA LEU A 131 -13.08 4.67 6.64
C LEU A 131 -12.92 5.95 5.80
N LEU A 132 -12.84 7.11 6.46
CA LEU A 132 -12.60 8.38 5.77
C LEU A 132 -11.22 8.39 5.08
N CYS A 133 -10.20 7.87 5.75
CA CYS A 133 -8.86 7.72 5.19
C CYS A 133 -8.88 6.77 3.99
N LEU A 134 -9.63 5.67 4.09
CA LEU A 134 -9.80 4.73 2.97
C LEU A 134 -10.38 5.40 1.73
N UNK A 135 -11.23 6.22 1.88
CA UNK A 135 -11.77 6.87 0.98
C UNK A 135 -10.92 7.66 0.31
N ASP A 136 -10.16 8.49 0.92
CA ASP A 136 -9.16 9.35 0.30
C ASP A 136 -8.07 8.52 -0.41
N CYS A 137 -7.63 7.42 0.22
CA CYS A 137 -6.64 6.50 -0.39
C CYS A 137 -7.14 5.88 -1.70
N LEU A 138 -8.41 5.49 -1.77
CA LEU A 138 -9.00 4.93 -3.00
C LEU A 138 -9.03 5.95 -4.13
N LYS A 139 -9.33 7.21 -3.81
CA LYS A 139 -9.29 8.29 -4.81
C LYS A 139 -7.86 8.53 -5.29
N LEU A 140 -6.91 8.59 -4.35
CA LEU A 140 -5.51 8.85 -4.66
C LEU A 140 -4.90 7.77 -5.56
N LEU A 141 -5.24 6.51 -5.31
CA LEU A 141 -4.67 5.38 -6.05
C LEU A 141 -5.22 5.25 -7.48
N ARG A 142 -6.36 5.86 -7.79
CA ARG A 142 -6.92 5.79 -9.14
C ARG A 142 -6.09 6.63 -10.10
N PRO A 143 -6.02 6.23 -11.38
CA PRO A 143 -5.41 7.07 -12.39
C PRO A 143 -6.05 8.46 -12.40
N SER A 144 -5.24 9.48 -12.63
CA SER A 144 -5.76 10.85 -12.69
C SER A 144 -6.63 11.04 -13.93
N PRO A 145 -7.71 11.84 -13.84
CA PRO A 145 -8.62 12.04 -14.97
C PRO A 145 -7.94 12.64 -16.21
N ASP A 146 -6.89 13.41 -16.01
CA ASP A 146 -6.11 14.05 -17.08
C ASP A 146 -5.07 13.09 -17.71
N GLY A 147 -4.98 11.85 -17.22
CA GLY A 147 -4.03 10.87 -17.72
C GLY A 147 -2.59 11.08 -17.30
N GLN A 148 -2.31 12.12 -16.52
CA GLN A 148 -0.95 12.45 -16.10
C GLN A 148 -0.35 11.38 -15.17
N TYR A 149 -1.16 10.78 -14.32
CA TYR A 149 -0.73 9.76 -13.36
C TYR A 149 -1.58 8.50 -13.53
N GLY A 150 -0.92 7.38 -13.86
CA GLY A 150 -1.54 6.05 -13.83
C GLY A 150 -1.52 5.46 -12.42
N TYR A 151 -1.87 4.19 -12.31
CA TYR A 151 -1.66 3.46 -11.06
C TYR A 151 -0.17 3.51 -10.68
N PRO A 152 0.15 3.58 -9.39
CA PRO A 152 1.56 3.49 -9.01
C PRO A 152 2.12 2.10 -9.34
N ASP A 153 3.33 2.06 -9.85
CA ASP A 153 4.06 0.81 -10.07
C ASP A 153 4.48 0.21 -8.73
N LEU A 154 4.93 1.10 -7.85
CA LEU A 154 5.41 0.71 -6.53
C LEU A 154 4.82 1.64 -5.47
N ILE A 155 4.34 1.04 -4.41
CA ILE A 155 3.91 1.71 -3.19
C ILE A 155 4.94 1.39 -2.12
N LEU A 156 5.66 2.40 -1.68
CA LEU A 156 6.68 2.28 -0.63
C LEU A 156 6.14 2.91 0.65
N THR A 157 6.10 2.13 1.71
CA THR A 157 5.49 2.58 2.97
C THR A 157 6.39 2.26 4.15
N ASN A 158 6.34 3.13 5.15
CA ASN A 158 6.77 2.81 6.51
C ASN A 158 5.78 3.44 7.50
N GLY A 159 5.86 3.06 8.75
CA GLY A 159 5.05 3.67 9.79
C GLY A 159 3.65 3.11 9.92
N PRO A 160 2.85 3.69 10.84
CA PRO A 160 1.59 3.09 11.27
C PRO A 160 0.38 3.49 10.42
N ALA A 161 -0.75 3.13 10.90
CA ALA A 161 -2.13 3.39 10.51
C ALA A 161 -2.40 3.82 9.06
N THR A 162 -2.00 5.04 8.63
CA THR A 162 -2.32 5.55 7.29
C THR A 162 -1.67 4.68 6.20
N ALA A 163 -0.42 4.24 6.41
CA ALA A 163 0.26 3.31 5.50
C ALA A 163 -0.52 1.99 5.37
N THR A 164 -1.01 1.47 6.50
CA THR A 164 -1.81 0.24 6.51
C THR A 164 -3.09 0.41 5.70
N ILE A 165 -3.81 1.53 5.89
CA ILE A 165 -5.06 1.80 5.15
C ILE A 165 -4.78 1.95 3.64
N LEU A 166 -3.70 2.61 3.25
CA LEU A 166 -3.35 2.75 1.83
C LEU A 166 -3.05 1.39 1.19
N VAL A 167 -2.31 0.52 1.88
CA VAL A 167 -2.04 -0.82 1.37
C VAL A 167 -3.35 -1.59 1.21
N PHE A 168 -4.26 -1.54 2.21
CA PHE A 168 -5.56 -2.21 2.08
C PHE A 168 -6.40 -1.61 0.96
N ALA A 169 -6.33 -0.29 0.72
CA ALA A 169 -6.99 0.34 -0.43
C ALA A 169 -6.45 -0.25 -1.75
N SER A 170 -5.14 -0.45 -1.87
CA SER A 170 -4.55 -1.05 -3.07
C SER A 170 -5.01 -2.50 -3.26
N VAL A 171 -5.11 -3.26 -2.17
CA VAL A 171 -5.61 -4.65 -2.20
C VAL A 171 -7.08 -4.66 -2.66
N LEU A 172 -7.89 -3.74 -2.13
CA LEU A 172 -9.31 -3.64 -2.49
C LEU A 172 -9.48 -3.30 -3.99
N LEU A 173 -8.73 -2.32 -4.50
CA LEU A 173 -8.79 -1.99 -5.94
C LEU A 173 -8.41 -3.19 -6.81
N ARG A 174 -7.37 -3.92 -6.42
CA ARG A 174 -6.94 -5.13 -7.13
C ARG A 174 -7.99 -6.25 -7.01
N PHE A 175 -8.63 -6.38 -5.84
CA PHE A 175 -9.69 -7.37 -5.63
C PHE A 175 -10.88 -7.10 -6.55
N LEU A 176 -11.28 -5.85 -6.65
CA LEU A 176 -12.40 -5.45 -7.51
C LEU A 176 -12.06 -5.48 -9.00
N GLY A 177 -10.78 -5.59 -9.35
CA GLY A 177 -10.33 -5.64 -10.74
C GLY A 177 -10.59 -4.35 -11.52
N LEU A 178 -10.71 -3.24 -10.81
CA LEU A 178 -11.07 -1.97 -11.44
C LEU A 178 -9.93 -1.44 -12.31
N GLN A 179 -10.26 -1.14 -13.55
CA GLN A 179 -9.42 -0.41 -14.52
C GLN A 179 -8.02 -0.99 -14.72
N GLY A 180 -7.91 -2.32 -14.75
CA GLY A 180 -6.67 -2.96 -15.11
C GLY A 180 -5.57 -2.98 -14.05
N GLY A 181 -5.92 -2.73 -12.79
CA GLY A 181 -4.95 -2.72 -11.68
C GLY A 181 -4.23 -4.05 -11.43
N GLN A 182 -4.37 -5.01 -12.35
CA GLN A 182 -3.62 -6.28 -12.32
C GLN A 182 -2.81 -6.51 -13.60
N GLY A 183 -3.04 -5.69 -14.63
CA GLY A 183 -2.57 -6.00 -15.98
C GLY A 183 -1.07 -6.01 -16.14
N ARG A 184 -0.37 -5.06 -15.52
CA ARG A 184 1.09 -4.88 -15.70
C ARG A 184 1.89 -5.16 -14.44
N GLY A 185 1.28 -5.70 -13.39
CA GLY A 185 1.96 -5.89 -12.13
C GLY A 185 2.09 -4.62 -11.31
N GLU A 186 1.25 -3.64 -11.57
CA GLU A 186 1.20 -2.35 -10.87
C GLU A 186 0.79 -2.53 -9.41
N MET A 187 0.92 -1.47 -8.63
CA MET A 187 0.61 -1.44 -7.19
C MET A 187 1.38 -2.51 -6.41
N ARG A 188 2.67 -2.72 -6.76
CA ARG A 188 3.57 -3.50 -5.91
C ARG A 188 3.76 -2.75 -4.60
N THR A 189 3.87 -3.50 -3.52
CA THR A 189 3.92 -2.91 -2.18
C THR A 189 5.16 -3.36 -1.43
N ILE A 190 5.90 -2.40 -0.90
CA ILE A 190 7.00 -2.66 0.03
C ILE A 190 6.67 -1.93 1.34
N TYR A 191 6.64 -2.68 2.41
CA TYR A 191 6.55 -2.12 3.75
C TYR A 191 7.91 -2.22 4.43
N VAL A 192 8.41 -1.11 4.94
CA VAL A 192 9.68 -1.07 5.69
C VAL A 192 9.36 -0.87 7.17
N GLU A 193 9.76 -1.82 7.98
CA GLU A 193 9.58 -1.73 9.42
C GLU A 193 10.52 -0.66 10.01
N SER A 194 10.04 0.07 11.00
CA SER A 194 10.81 1.13 11.63
C SER A 194 12.10 0.62 12.27
N TRP A 195 13.15 1.42 12.21
CA TRP A 195 14.41 1.23 12.95
C TRP A 195 14.17 1.00 14.44
N ALA A 196 13.15 1.65 15.03
CA ALA A 196 12.83 1.50 16.44
C ALA A 196 12.28 0.09 16.80
N ARG A 197 12.00 -0.75 15.81
CA ARG A 197 11.46 -2.09 16.04
C ARG A 197 12.55 -3.14 16.02
N VAL A 198 13.22 -3.29 17.15
CA VAL A 198 14.39 -4.18 17.29
C VAL A 198 13.99 -5.63 17.52
N LYS A 199 13.00 -5.90 18.38
CA LYS A 199 12.71 -7.27 18.87
C LYS A 199 11.47 -7.90 18.29
N LYS A 200 10.53 -7.12 17.77
CA LYS A 200 9.27 -7.63 17.21
C LYS A 200 8.66 -6.62 16.25
N LEU A 201 7.94 -7.14 15.25
CA LEU A 201 7.24 -6.30 14.29
C LEU A 201 6.17 -5.44 14.98
N SER A 202 5.97 -4.25 14.43
CA SER A 202 4.86 -3.38 14.82
C SER A 202 3.51 -4.05 14.49
N LEU A 203 2.41 -3.50 15.01
CA LEU A 203 1.09 -3.98 14.65
C LEU A 203 0.86 -3.86 13.13
N SER A 204 1.26 -2.74 12.53
CA SER A 204 1.18 -2.56 11.08
C SER A 204 1.99 -3.62 10.34
N GLY A 205 3.23 -3.87 10.74
CA GLY A 205 4.08 -4.89 10.14
C GLY A 205 3.45 -6.28 10.21
N ARG A 206 2.88 -6.63 11.35
CA ARG A 206 2.21 -7.93 11.55
C ARG A 206 0.99 -8.09 10.64
N LEU A 207 0.20 -7.03 10.47
CA LEU A 207 -0.98 -7.05 9.58
C LEU A 207 -0.55 -7.07 8.11
N LEU A 208 0.42 -6.22 7.76
CA LEU A 208 0.85 -6.04 6.39
C LEU A 208 1.64 -7.24 5.85
N CYS A 209 2.30 -8.03 6.71
CA CYS A 209 2.96 -9.27 6.29
C CYS A 209 2.07 -10.19 5.45
N TRP A 210 0.75 -10.15 5.65
CA TRP A 210 -0.18 -11.00 4.90
C TRP A 210 -0.40 -10.55 3.47
N VAL A 211 -0.26 -9.24 3.18
CA VAL A 211 -0.80 -8.65 1.95
C VAL A 211 0.23 -7.89 1.10
N VAL A 212 1.33 -7.39 1.69
CA VAL A 212 2.35 -6.67 0.91
C VAL A 212 3.24 -7.64 0.14
N ASP A 213 3.81 -7.19 -0.97
CA ASP A 213 4.73 -8.00 -1.76
C ASP A 213 6.03 -8.27 -1.00
N ARG A 214 6.57 -7.26 -0.30
CA ARG A 214 7.78 -7.42 0.50
C ARG A 214 7.67 -6.68 1.83
N VAL A 215 8.21 -7.31 2.89
CA VAL A 215 8.36 -6.69 4.21
C VAL A 215 9.86 -6.63 4.48
N LEU A 216 10.38 -5.41 4.57
CA LEU A 216 11.79 -5.19 4.87
C LEU A 216 11.95 -4.82 6.35
N VAL A 217 12.91 -5.46 7.00
CA VAL A 217 13.24 -5.18 8.41
C VAL A 217 14.67 -4.69 8.51
N GLN A 218 14.94 -3.90 9.53
CA GLN A 218 16.24 -3.23 9.70
C GLN A 218 17.14 -3.91 10.72
N TRP A 219 16.66 -4.98 11.33
CA TRP A 219 17.40 -5.75 12.31
C TRP A 219 17.40 -7.22 11.94
N GLU A 220 18.58 -7.84 11.97
CA GLU A 220 18.77 -9.23 11.54
C GLU A 220 17.91 -10.21 12.34
N GLN A 221 17.72 -9.95 13.64
CA GLN A 221 16.90 -10.80 14.49
C GLN A 221 15.42 -10.83 14.10
N LEU A 222 14.99 -9.92 13.22
CA LEU A 222 13.63 -9.95 12.66
C LEU A 222 13.55 -10.68 11.32
N GLN A 223 14.67 -11.18 10.80
CA GLN A 223 14.65 -12.00 9.56
C GLN A 223 13.71 -13.18 9.77
N GLY A 224 12.78 -13.39 8.84
CA GLY A 224 11.79 -14.46 8.93
C GLY A 224 10.64 -14.18 9.89
N ALA A 225 10.56 -13.01 10.50
CA ALA A 225 9.43 -12.66 11.37
C ALA A 225 8.15 -12.46 10.55
N GLY A 226 7.03 -12.56 11.24
CA GLY A 226 5.71 -12.32 10.64
C GLY A 226 5.13 -13.56 9.95
N ALA A 227 3.96 -13.37 9.38
CA ALA A 227 3.20 -14.45 8.77
C ALA A 227 3.98 -15.08 7.61
N GLY A 228 4.16 -16.39 7.67
CA GLY A 228 4.85 -17.15 6.64
C GLY A 228 6.35 -16.85 6.51
N GLY A 229 6.98 -16.29 7.53
CA GLY A 229 8.41 -16.02 7.52
C GLY A 229 8.84 -14.94 6.54
N ARG A 230 7.99 -13.95 6.28
CA ARG A 230 8.13 -13.06 5.12
C ARG A 230 8.98 -11.80 5.36
N ALA A 231 9.39 -11.56 6.60
CA ALA A 231 10.26 -10.40 6.88
C ALA A 231 11.67 -10.66 6.34
N GLU A 232 12.18 -9.71 5.56
CA GLU A 232 13.49 -9.80 4.90
C GLU A 232 14.46 -8.78 5.48
N PHE A 233 15.58 -9.22 5.99
CA PHE A 233 16.67 -8.34 6.39
C PHE A 233 17.60 -8.14 5.17
N LYS A 234 17.83 -6.89 4.81
CA LYS A 234 18.71 -6.50 3.70
C LYS A 234 19.76 -5.47 4.15
N GLY A 235 20.13 -5.56 5.42
CA GLY A 235 21.00 -4.58 6.03
C GLY A 235 20.20 -3.40 6.61
N VAL A 236 20.93 -2.48 7.21
CA VAL A 236 20.36 -1.24 7.75
C VAL A 236 20.08 -0.28 6.61
N LEU A 237 18.83 0.14 6.47
CA LEU A 237 18.38 0.95 5.33
C LEU A 237 18.40 2.46 5.62
N VAL A 238 18.33 2.86 6.91
CA VAL A 238 18.33 4.27 7.33
C VAL A 238 19.70 4.81 7.63
#